data_cb4e9de3297c7d473b3b8745073c08af
#
_entry.id   cb4e9de3297c7d473b3b8745073c08af
#
_cell.length_a   1.000
_cell.length_b   1.000
_cell.length_c   1.000
_cell.angle_alpha   90.00
_cell.angle_beta   90.00
_cell.angle_gamma   90.00
#
_symmetry.space_group_name_H-M   'P 1'
#
loop_
_entity.id
_entity.type
_entity.pdbx_description
1 polymer ?
#
loop_
_entity_poly.entity_id
_entity_poly.type
_entity_poly.pdbx_seq_one_letter_code
_entity_poly.pdbx_strand_id
1 'polypeptide(L)'
;MAFQTGHCRGQVWDDVQTLNKIIHNTRFNLTGKSEREFELAFMSSVNANADRINGQILSQVDKDTTVRSVYLFGKKHRPDLTINEDGIAIEIKYLSGSLDGLKQAIGQSIFYRVRYRFVMNVFVIAEKYKDTYLKGANEEEKDLEEIFQDLSSDMNIFSYIVPAFTPGPNIKALLAWNDIEA
;
A
#
# COMPACT_ATOMS: atom_id res chain seq x y z
N MET A 1 10.82 -16.60 15.05
CA MET A 1 12.18 -16.12 14.69
C MET A 1 12.02 -14.66 14.31
N ALA A 2 12.50 -13.76 15.14
CA ALA A 2 12.52 -12.34 14.79
C ALA A 2 13.52 -12.17 13.63
N PHE A 3 13.03 -11.72 12.48
CA PHE A 3 13.90 -11.36 11.38
C PHE A 3 14.75 -10.18 11.82
N GLN A 4 16.06 -10.37 11.89
CA GLN A 4 16.99 -9.27 12.14
C GLN A 4 16.83 -8.22 11.05
N THR A 5 16.37 -7.08 11.44
CA THR A 5 15.78 -6.07 10.57
C THR A 5 16.80 -5.20 9.82
N GLY A 6 18.07 -5.24 10.12
CA GLY A 6 19.00 -4.22 9.64
C GLY A 6 19.74 -4.52 8.33
N HIS A 7 20.22 -5.73 8.10
CA HIS A 7 21.23 -5.97 7.05
C HIS A 7 20.76 -6.78 5.83
N CYS A 8 19.54 -7.32 5.84
CA CYS A 8 19.06 -8.20 4.76
C CYS A 8 18.06 -7.57 3.79
N ARG A 9 17.72 -6.31 3.95
CA ARG A 9 16.65 -5.68 3.17
C ARG A 9 17.13 -5.14 1.82
N GLY A 10 18.38 -4.67 1.73
CA GLY A 10 19.03 -4.24 0.46
C GLY A 10 18.25 -3.16 -0.30
N GLN A 11 18.54 -3.00 -1.58
CA GLN A 11 17.94 -1.97 -2.46
C GLN A 11 16.41 -2.01 -2.50
N VAL A 12 15.80 -3.20 -2.38
CA VAL A 12 14.33 -3.32 -2.33
C VAL A 12 13.75 -2.64 -1.09
N TRP A 13 14.49 -2.63 0.00
CA TRP A 13 14.09 -1.91 1.20
C TRP A 13 14.17 -0.38 1.03
N ASP A 14 15.18 0.10 0.33
CA ASP A 14 15.30 1.52 0.00
C ASP A 14 14.12 1.97 -0.87
N ASP A 15 13.66 1.12 -1.79
CA ASP A 15 12.48 1.36 -2.59
C ASP A 15 11.19 1.37 -1.73
N VAL A 16 11.07 0.47 -0.73
CA VAL A 16 9.96 0.52 0.25
C VAL A 16 9.95 1.86 0.99
N GLN A 17 11.10 2.33 1.47
CA GLN A 17 11.20 3.62 2.16
C GLN A 17 10.86 4.79 1.24
N THR A 18 11.28 4.74 -0.01
CA THR A 18 10.95 5.76 -1.01
C THR A 18 9.45 5.80 -1.28
N LEU A 19 8.81 4.64 -1.47
CA LEU A 19 7.34 4.54 -1.63
C LEU A 19 6.60 5.04 -0.39
N ASN A 20 7.09 4.70 0.80
CA ASN A 20 6.54 5.22 2.05
C ASN A 20 6.56 6.76 2.07
N LYS A 21 7.68 7.39 1.70
CA LYS A 21 7.78 8.84 1.61
C LYS A 21 6.83 9.42 0.54
N ILE A 22 6.67 8.75 -0.59
CA ILE A 22 5.72 9.15 -1.63
C ILE A 22 4.29 9.13 -1.08
N ILE A 23 3.89 8.05 -0.41
CA ILE A 23 2.54 7.93 0.18
C ILE A 23 2.29 9.02 1.21
N HIS A 24 3.26 9.31 2.08
CA HIS A 24 3.13 10.33 3.12
C HIS A 24 3.13 11.76 2.60
N ASN A 25 3.89 12.05 1.56
CA ASN A 25 4.10 13.41 1.08
C ASN A 25 3.18 13.80 -0.09
N THR A 26 2.60 12.82 -0.79
CA THR A 26 1.70 13.09 -1.90
C THR A 26 0.31 13.44 -1.39
N ARG A 27 -0.19 14.60 -1.80
CA ARG A 27 -1.57 15.01 -1.56
C ARG A 27 -2.41 14.58 -2.76
N PHE A 28 -3.30 13.65 -2.53
CA PHE A 28 -4.23 13.19 -3.56
C PHE A 28 -5.50 14.05 -3.50
N ASN A 29 -5.78 14.77 -4.57
CA ASN A 29 -7.00 15.55 -4.73
C ASN A 29 -7.81 14.93 -5.87
N LEU A 30 -8.75 14.07 -5.51
CA LEU A 30 -9.51 13.30 -6.49
C LEU A 30 -10.94 13.82 -6.58
N THR A 31 -11.34 14.20 -7.79
CA THR A 31 -12.68 14.69 -8.06
C THR A 31 -13.67 13.56 -8.34
N GLY A 32 -13.22 12.48 -8.99
CA GLY A 32 -14.07 11.36 -9.44
C GLY A 32 -14.37 10.32 -8.36
N LYS A 33 -13.52 10.20 -7.35
CA LYS A 33 -13.70 9.29 -6.20
C LYS A 33 -13.83 7.81 -6.60
N SER A 34 -13.03 7.39 -7.56
CA SER A 34 -12.94 5.99 -7.98
C SER A 34 -11.56 5.40 -7.68
N GLU A 35 -11.51 4.09 -7.48
CA GLU A 35 -10.25 3.34 -7.31
C GLU A 35 -9.31 3.60 -8.49
N ARG A 36 -9.83 3.55 -9.71
CA ARG A 36 -9.08 3.80 -10.94
C ARG A 36 -8.42 5.17 -11.01
N GLU A 37 -9.12 6.20 -10.57
CA GLU A 37 -8.60 7.57 -10.57
C GLU A 37 -7.45 7.69 -9.57
N PHE A 38 -7.57 7.04 -8.42
CA PHE A 38 -6.49 7.01 -7.44
C PHE A 38 -5.29 6.21 -7.93
N GLU A 39 -5.48 5.04 -8.53
CA GLU A 39 -4.40 4.25 -9.16
C GLU A 39 -3.58 5.11 -10.12
N LEU A 40 -4.24 5.85 -11.01
CA LEU A 40 -3.59 6.73 -11.98
C LEU A 40 -2.81 7.86 -11.29
N ALA A 41 -3.41 8.51 -10.29
CA ALA A 41 -2.76 9.58 -9.54
C ALA A 41 -1.56 9.06 -8.73
N PHE A 42 -1.71 7.90 -8.09
CA PHE A 42 -0.64 7.25 -7.36
C PHE A 42 0.52 6.86 -8.29
N MET A 43 0.21 6.23 -9.41
CA MET A 43 1.18 5.84 -10.41
C MET A 43 1.95 7.06 -10.98
N SER A 44 1.23 8.16 -11.23
CA SER A 44 1.85 9.43 -11.64
C SER A 44 2.85 9.94 -10.59
N SER A 45 2.51 9.85 -9.31
CA SER A 45 3.39 10.24 -8.21
C SER A 45 4.61 9.34 -8.08
N VAL A 46 4.44 8.03 -8.26
CA VAL A 46 5.55 7.06 -8.28
C VAL A 46 6.48 7.33 -9.46
N ASN A 47 5.94 7.52 -10.65
CA ASN A 47 6.72 7.83 -11.85
C ASN A 47 7.48 9.18 -11.75
N ALA A 48 6.87 10.18 -11.11
CA ALA A 48 7.53 11.46 -10.87
C ALA A 48 8.75 11.35 -9.92
N ASN A 49 8.88 10.26 -9.19
CA ASN A 49 9.99 9.95 -8.31
C ASN A 49 10.78 8.71 -8.76
N ALA A 50 10.68 8.34 -10.05
CA ALA A 50 11.33 7.14 -10.60
C ALA A 50 12.86 7.17 -10.46
N ASP A 51 13.47 8.34 -10.46
CA ASP A 51 14.89 8.56 -10.21
C ASP A 51 15.37 8.14 -8.82
N ARG A 52 14.45 8.01 -7.87
CA ARG A 52 14.70 7.59 -6.47
C ARG A 52 14.34 6.13 -6.20
N ILE A 53 13.79 5.45 -7.18
CA ILE A 53 13.40 4.04 -7.11
C ILE A 53 14.42 3.24 -7.89
N ASN A 54 15.08 2.29 -7.23
CA ASN A 54 16.11 1.47 -7.85
C ASN A 54 15.53 0.38 -8.75
N GLY A 55 14.33 -0.07 -8.45
CA GLY A 55 13.66 -1.14 -9.19
C GLY A 55 12.86 -0.64 -10.40
N GLN A 56 12.56 -1.55 -11.31
CA GLN A 56 11.69 -1.29 -12.45
C GLN A 56 10.22 -1.17 -11.97
N ILE A 57 9.57 -0.08 -12.37
CA ILE A 57 8.14 0.14 -12.09
C ILE A 57 7.31 -0.59 -13.13
N LEU A 58 6.43 -1.50 -12.70
CA LEU A 58 5.54 -2.29 -13.55
C LEU A 58 4.10 -2.09 -13.09
N SER A 59 3.18 -1.79 -14.01
CA SER A 59 1.79 -1.49 -13.68
C SER A 59 0.79 -2.27 -14.53
N GLN A 60 -0.36 -2.57 -13.97
CA GLN A 60 -1.49 -3.14 -14.74
C GLN A 60 -2.08 -2.14 -15.73
N VAL A 61 -1.91 -0.86 -15.49
CA VAL A 61 -2.44 0.22 -16.33
C VAL A 61 -1.59 0.39 -17.58
N ASP A 62 -0.30 0.13 -17.47
CA ASP A 62 0.64 0.21 -18.57
C ASP A 62 0.59 -1.07 -19.41
N LYS A 63 0.27 -0.93 -20.69
CA LYS A 63 0.17 -2.06 -21.62
C LYS A 63 1.54 -2.66 -21.98
N ASP A 64 2.58 -1.89 -21.82
CA ASP A 64 3.96 -2.28 -22.18
C ASP A 64 4.68 -3.00 -21.05
N THR A 65 4.07 -3.05 -19.83
CA THR A 65 4.66 -3.72 -18.68
C THR A 65 3.82 -4.95 -18.26
N THR A 66 4.51 -5.98 -17.78
CA THR A 66 3.85 -7.21 -17.34
C THR A 66 4.02 -7.39 -15.84
N VAL A 67 2.98 -7.12 -15.09
CA VAL A 67 2.92 -7.42 -13.66
C VAL A 67 2.79 -8.93 -13.46
N ARG A 68 3.69 -9.51 -12.67
CA ARG A 68 3.68 -10.94 -12.37
C ARG A 68 2.51 -11.32 -11.49
N SER A 69 1.85 -12.42 -11.85
CA SER A 69 0.65 -12.89 -11.16
C SER A 69 0.95 -14.03 -10.20
N VAL A 70 0.16 -14.12 -9.15
CA VAL A 70 0.07 -15.29 -8.27
C VAL A 70 -1.16 -16.11 -8.69
N TYR A 71 -1.00 -17.43 -8.84
CA TYR A 71 -2.09 -18.33 -9.22
C TYR A 71 -2.48 -19.16 -8.00
N LEU A 72 -3.74 -19.07 -7.59
CA LEU A 72 -4.31 -19.85 -6.50
C LEU A 72 -5.69 -20.35 -6.90
N PHE A 73 -5.94 -21.63 -6.69
CA PHE A 73 -7.21 -22.29 -7.03
C PHE A 73 -7.68 -22.00 -8.46
N GLY A 74 -6.74 -22.00 -9.42
CA GLY A 74 -7.04 -21.70 -10.83
C GLY A 74 -7.36 -20.24 -11.15
N LYS A 75 -7.30 -19.36 -10.16
CA LYS A 75 -7.52 -17.92 -10.33
C LYS A 75 -6.21 -17.15 -10.34
N LYS A 76 -6.18 -16.13 -11.17
CA LYS A 76 -5.06 -15.20 -11.31
C LYS A 76 -5.26 -14.00 -10.38
N HIS A 77 -4.32 -13.79 -9.48
CA HIS A 77 -4.25 -12.62 -8.62
C HIS A 77 -3.06 -11.76 -9.04
N ARG A 78 -3.29 -10.49 -9.25
CA ARG A 78 -2.30 -9.56 -9.79
C ARG A 78 -2.37 -8.24 -9.05
N PRO A 79 -1.25 -7.77 -8.48
CA PRO A 79 -1.19 -6.45 -7.82
C PRO A 79 -1.39 -5.33 -8.85
N ASP A 80 -1.82 -4.16 -8.40
CA ASP A 80 -2.05 -2.98 -9.26
C ASP A 80 -0.75 -2.40 -9.79
N LEU A 81 0.28 -2.36 -8.94
CA LEU A 81 1.61 -1.87 -9.26
C LEU A 81 2.67 -2.76 -8.61
N THR A 82 3.83 -2.91 -9.25
CA THR A 82 4.98 -3.58 -8.63
C THR A 82 6.29 -2.83 -8.90
N ILE A 83 7.23 -3.00 -7.98
CA ILE A 83 8.62 -2.61 -8.20
C ILE A 83 9.42 -3.91 -8.34
N ASN A 84 9.95 -4.12 -9.52
CA ASN A 84 10.52 -5.40 -9.99
C ASN A 84 9.49 -6.54 -10.04
N GLU A 85 9.89 -7.65 -10.63
CA GLU A 85 9.02 -8.83 -10.80
C GLU A 85 8.73 -9.57 -9.47
N ASP A 86 9.59 -9.41 -8.46
CA ASP A 86 9.54 -10.11 -7.18
C ASP A 86 9.85 -9.22 -5.96
N GLY A 87 10.04 -7.91 -6.18
CA GLY A 87 10.42 -6.95 -5.14
C GLY A 87 9.23 -6.54 -4.27
N ILE A 88 8.47 -5.55 -4.75
CA ILE A 88 7.34 -4.96 -4.00
C ILE A 88 6.07 -5.11 -4.81
N ALA A 89 5.00 -5.63 -4.20
CA ALA A 89 3.66 -5.58 -4.73
C ALA A 89 2.86 -4.46 -4.05
N ILE A 90 2.08 -3.70 -4.80
CA ILE A 90 1.21 -2.65 -4.27
C ILE A 90 -0.22 -2.95 -4.70
N GLU A 91 -1.09 -3.02 -3.71
CA GLU A 91 -2.54 -3.20 -3.88
C GLU A 91 -3.25 -1.93 -3.41
N ILE A 92 -4.14 -1.42 -4.24
CA ILE A 92 -4.90 -0.21 -3.97
C ILE A 92 -6.36 -0.60 -3.79
N LYS A 93 -7.01 -0.11 -2.73
CA LYS A 93 -8.43 -0.33 -2.49
C LYS A 93 -9.13 0.93 -2.06
N TYR A 94 -10.22 1.22 -2.75
CA TYR A 94 -11.11 2.31 -2.38
C TYR A 94 -12.15 1.82 -1.37
N LEU A 95 -12.05 2.33 -0.15
CA LEU A 95 -12.97 1.95 0.94
C LEU A 95 -14.26 2.76 0.84
N SER A 96 -15.35 2.08 0.54
CA SER A 96 -16.67 2.68 0.27
C SER A 96 -17.68 2.51 1.41
N GLY A 97 -17.21 2.31 2.64
CA GLY A 97 -18.05 2.22 3.84
C GLY A 97 -18.28 0.81 4.37
N SER A 98 -17.72 -0.22 3.73
CA SER A 98 -17.64 -1.57 4.28
C SER A 98 -16.19 -1.98 4.48
N LEU A 99 -15.95 -2.93 5.38
CA LEU A 99 -14.62 -3.52 5.60
C LEU A 99 -14.26 -4.60 4.57
N ASP A 100 -15.13 -4.88 3.60
CA ASP A 100 -14.91 -5.98 2.65
C ASP A 100 -13.70 -5.71 1.75
N GLY A 101 -13.53 -4.47 1.29
CA GLY A 101 -12.35 -4.08 0.52
C GLY A 101 -11.05 -4.23 1.32
N LEU A 102 -11.06 -3.88 2.60
CA LEU A 102 -9.92 -4.06 3.50
C LEU A 102 -9.59 -5.53 3.69
N LYS A 103 -10.58 -6.35 4.03
CA LYS A 103 -10.42 -7.82 4.20
C LYS A 103 -9.92 -8.47 2.92
N GLN A 104 -10.46 -8.07 1.76
CA GLN A 104 -10.05 -8.57 0.47
C GLN A 104 -8.58 -8.23 0.17
N ALA A 105 -8.17 -6.99 0.38
CA ALA A 105 -6.79 -6.59 0.12
C ALA A 105 -5.80 -7.28 1.05
N ILE A 106 -6.11 -7.41 2.34
CA ILE A 106 -5.27 -8.16 3.28
C ILE A 106 -5.13 -9.62 2.83
N GLY A 107 -6.24 -10.28 2.43
CA GLY A 107 -6.19 -11.64 1.91
C GLY A 107 -5.35 -11.75 0.63
N GLN A 108 -5.49 -10.82 -0.31
CA GLN A 108 -4.68 -10.77 -1.53
C GLN A 108 -3.19 -10.55 -1.22
N SER A 109 -2.89 -9.71 -0.23
CA SER A 109 -1.52 -9.42 0.18
C SER A 109 -0.79 -10.65 0.71
N ILE A 110 -1.48 -11.52 1.45
CA ILE A 110 -0.93 -12.81 1.88
C ILE A 110 -0.57 -13.66 0.67
N PHE A 111 -1.40 -13.65 -0.39
CA PHE A 111 -1.11 -14.38 -1.62
C PHE A 111 0.10 -13.79 -2.36
N TYR A 112 0.22 -12.46 -2.41
CA TYR A 112 1.34 -11.80 -3.05
C TYR A 112 2.67 -12.11 -2.37
N ARG A 113 2.69 -12.35 -1.05
CA ARG A 113 3.90 -12.75 -0.30
C ARG A 113 4.54 -14.04 -0.79
N VAL A 114 3.83 -14.87 -1.55
CA VAL A 114 4.40 -16.07 -2.20
C VAL A 114 5.43 -15.68 -3.29
N ARG A 115 5.30 -14.50 -3.87
CA ARG A 115 6.12 -14.05 -5.01
C ARG A 115 6.91 -12.78 -4.73
N TYR A 116 6.35 -11.87 -3.95
CA TYR A 116 6.93 -10.56 -3.70
C TYR A 116 7.56 -10.51 -2.31
N ARG A 117 8.68 -9.83 -2.22
CA ARG A 117 9.44 -9.70 -0.97
C ARG A 117 8.72 -8.79 0.03
N PHE A 118 8.04 -7.78 -0.47
CA PHE A 118 7.24 -6.82 0.31
C PHE A 118 5.89 -6.61 -0.35
N VAL A 119 4.88 -6.29 0.44
CA VAL A 119 3.57 -5.88 -0.06
C VAL A 119 3.17 -4.58 0.63
N MET A 120 2.59 -3.66 -0.13
CA MET A 120 2.06 -2.40 0.37
C MET A 120 0.58 -2.31 0.00
N ASN A 121 -0.29 -2.19 1.00
CA ASN A 121 -1.71 -1.92 0.83
C ASN A 121 -1.97 -0.43 0.97
N VAL A 122 -2.62 0.17 0.00
CA VAL A 122 -3.02 1.58 0.03
C VAL A 122 -4.55 1.66 0.05
N PHE A 123 -5.09 1.84 1.24
CA PHE A 123 -6.52 1.99 1.46
C PHE A 123 -6.93 3.45 1.28
N VAL A 124 -7.72 3.71 0.25
CA VAL A 124 -8.17 5.07 -0.09
C VAL A 124 -9.56 5.31 0.46
N ILE A 125 -9.73 6.36 1.24
CA ILE A 125 -11.02 6.70 1.84
C ILE A 125 -11.60 7.99 1.25
N ALA A 126 -12.90 7.99 0.93
CA ALA A 126 -13.62 9.19 0.54
C ALA A 126 -13.98 10.04 1.77
N GLU A 127 -14.16 11.37 1.56
CA GLU A 127 -14.49 12.31 2.62
C GLU A 127 -15.72 11.90 3.44
N LYS A 128 -16.75 11.40 2.79
CA LYS A 128 -17.99 10.96 3.45
C LYS A 128 -17.79 9.81 4.46
N TYR A 129 -16.67 9.07 4.34
CA TYR A 129 -16.32 7.95 5.23
C TYR A 129 -15.18 8.29 6.19
N LYS A 130 -14.70 9.54 6.21
CA LYS A 130 -13.58 9.93 7.08
C LYS A 130 -13.82 9.59 8.54
N ASP A 131 -15.05 9.82 9.00
CA ASP A 131 -15.42 9.57 10.38
C ASP A 131 -15.46 8.07 10.72
N THR A 132 -15.70 7.22 9.74
CA THR A 132 -15.70 5.77 9.92
C THR A 132 -14.30 5.19 10.08
N TYR A 133 -13.32 5.76 9.35
CA TYR A 133 -11.96 5.21 9.28
C TYR A 133 -10.90 6.07 9.99
N LEU A 134 -11.23 7.31 10.38
CA LEU A 134 -10.26 8.28 10.87
C LEU A 134 -10.63 8.91 12.21
N LYS A 135 -11.82 8.66 12.76
CA LYS A 135 -12.17 9.06 14.12
C LYS A 135 -11.42 8.19 15.11
N GLY A 136 -10.15 8.47 15.14
CA GLY A 136 -9.17 7.74 15.82
C GLY A 136 -9.38 7.52 17.29
N ALA A 137 -8.67 6.57 17.82
CA ALA A 137 -8.42 6.27 19.21
C ALA A 137 -9.60 5.72 20.02
N ASN A 138 -10.58 5.09 19.42
CA ASN A 138 -11.45 4.17 20.14
C ASN A 138 -10.73 2.83 20.33
N GLU A 139 -11.08 2.09 21.36
CA GLU A 139 -10.49 0.76 21.59
C GLU A 139 -10.65 -0.19 20.40
N GLU A 140 -11.71 -0.04 19.61
CA GLU A 140 -11.97 -0.76 18.36
C GLU A 140 -10.93 -0.51 17.25
N GLU A 141 -10.25 0.64 17.27
CA GLU A 141 -9.22 0.96 16.28
C GLU A 141 -7.85 0.40 16.65
N LYS A 142 -7.63 0.08 17.91
CA LYS A 142 -6.40 -0.58 18.35
C LYS A 142 -6.25 -1.95 17.73
N ASP A 143 -7.33 -2.68 17.54
CA ASP A 143 -7.32 -3.99 16.90
C ASP A 143 -6.83 -3.88 15.44
N LEU A 144 -7.26 -2.85 14.71
CA LEU A 144 -6.79 -2.61 13.35
C LEU A 144 -5.31 -2.21 13.30
N GLU A 145 -4.89 -1.37 14.23
CA GLU A 145 -3.50 -0.96 14.37
C GLU A 145 -2.61 -2.17 14.71
N GLU A 146 -3.04 -3.01 15.63
CA GLU A 146 -2.34 -4.24 16.01
C GLU A 146 -2.24 -5.21 14.82
N ILE A 147 -3.33 -5.43 14.06
CA ILE A 147 -3.30 -6.23 12.84
C ILE A 147 -2.30 -5.68 11.82
N PHE A 148 -2.28 -4.36 11.60
CA PHE A 148 -1.33 -3.75 10.66
C PHE A 148 0.12 -3.87 11.15
N GLN A 149 0.33 -3.79 12.46
CA GLN A 149 1.62 -3.98 13.09
C GLN A 149 2.12 -5.42 12.89
N ASP A 150 1.30 -6.41 13.18
CA ASP A 150 1.64 -7.83 13.00
C ASP A 150 1.91 -8.14 11.52
N LEU A 151 1.08 -7.65 10.61
CA LEU A 151 1.29 -7.81 9.18
C LEU A 151 2.62 -7.21 8.71
N SER A 152 3.03 -6.07 9.27
CA SER A 152 4.28 -5.41 8.88
C SER A 152 5.50 -6.10 9.47
N SER A 153 5.45 -6.47 10.75
CA SER A 153 6.57 -7.09 11.47
C SER A 153 6.84 -8.52 11.03
N ASP A 154 5.78 -9.32 10.89
CA ASP A 154 5.92 -10.75 10.68
C ASP A 154 5.86 -11.13 9.20
N MET A 155 5.10 -10.38 8.39
CA MET A 155 4.84 -10.73 7.01
C MET A 155 5.41 -9.74 5.98
N ASN A 156 6.01 -8.63 6.37
CA ASN A 156 6.43 -7.56 5.46
C ASN A 156 5.27 -7.03 4.59
N ILE A 157 4.07 -6.94 5.16
CA ILE A 157 2.88 -6.37 4.53
C ILE A 157 2.58 -5.04 5.21
N PHE A 158 2.78 -3.95 4.50
CA PHE A 158 2.62 -2.59 5.01
C PHE A 158 1.29 -2.00 4.57
N SER A 159 0.50 -1.47 5.49
CA SER A 159 -0.84 -0.98 5.20
C SER A 159 -0.97 0.51 5.51
N TYR A 160 -1.57 1.26 4.60
CA TYR A 160 -1.74 2.70 4.67
C TYR A 160 -3.19 3.08 4.47
N ILE A 161 -3.70 4.01 5.27
CA ILE A 161 -4.99 4.65 5.04
C ILE A 161 -4.74 6.06 4.51
N VAL A 162 -5.19 6.32 3.29
CA VAL A 162 -4.92 7.55 2.55
C VAL A 162 -6.23 8.27 2.24
N PRO A 163 -6.38 9.55 2.63
CA PRO A 163 -7.56 10.32 2.25
C PRO A 163 -7.53 10.69 0.77
N ALA A 164 -8.67 10.52 0.08
CA ALA A 164 -8.88 10.93 -1.30
C ALA A 164 -9.44 12.35 -1.43
N PHE A 165 -9.39 13.15 -0.38
CA PHE A 165 -9.97 14.49 -0.33
C PHE A 165 -8.96 15.49 0.20
N THR A 166 -9.06 16.74 -0.24
CA THR A 166 -8.19 17.83 0.20
C THR A 166 -9.00 19.07 0.57
N PRO A 167 -8.38 20.03 1.25
CA PRO A 167 -7.02 20.06 1.76
C PRO A 167 -6.99 19.67 3.23
N GLY A 168 -6.33 18.61 3.55
CA GLY A 168 -6.02 18.25 4.93
C GLY A 168 -4.55 17.87 5.03
N PRO A 169 -3.92 17.92 6.21
CA PRO A 169 -2.68 17.21 6.41
C PRO A 169 -2.93 15.77 5.96
N ASN A 170 -1.94 15.17 5.30
CA ASN A 170 -1.96 13.72 5.13
C ASN A 170 -2.23 13.14 6.49
N ILE A 171 -3.42 12.57 6.67
CA ILE A 171 -3.72 11.88 7.90
C ILE A 171 -2.69 10.80 7.93
N LYS A 172 -1.85 10.83 8.95
CA LYS A 172 -0.82 9.84 9.14
C LYS A 172 -1.49 8.50 8.89
N ALA A 173 -0.99 7.78 7.91
CA ALA A 173 -1.36 6.40 7.78
C ALA A 173 -1.33 5.81 9.18
N LEU A 174 -2.31 5.00 9.54
CA LEU A 174 -2.24 4.19 10.76
C LEU A 174 -1.06 3.26 10.57
N LEU A 175 0.08 3.68 11.05
CA LEU A 175 1.36 3.07 10.77
C LEU A 175 1.91 2.45 11.99
N ALA A 176 2.04 1.25 11.88
CA ALA A 176 2.99 0.46 12.58
C ALA A 176 4.46 0.71 12.16
N TRP A 177 4.87 1.96 12.00
CA TRP A 177 6.18 2.25 11.45
C TRP A 177 6.91 3.32 12.23
N ASN A 178 6.91 3.18 13.56
CA ASN A 178 7.70 4.04 14.42
C ASN A 178 9.22 3.87 14.20
N ASP A 179 9.64 2.88 13.40
CA ASP A 179 11.04 2.53 13.21
C ASP A 179 11.61 2.88 11.82
N ILE A 180 10.84 3.50 10.95
CA ILE A 180 11.41 4.09 9.74
C ILE A 180 11.79 5.52 10.08
N GLU A 181 13.06 5.74 10.36
CA GLU A 181 13.63 7.06 10.47
C GLU A 181 13.26 7.90 9.23
N ALA A 182 12.64 9.03 9.50
CA ALA A 182 12.22 10.01 8.50
C ALA A 182 13.42 10.64 7.80
#